data_29e7023f6b074d71d94058c05a57e4df
#
_entry.id   29e7023f6b074d71d94058c05a57e4df
#
_cell.length_a   1.000
_cell.length_b   1.000
_cell.length_c   1.000
_cell.angle_alpha   90.00
_cell.angle_beta   90.00
_cell.angle_gamma   90.00
#
_symmetry.space_group_name_H-M   'P 1'
#
loop_
_entity.id
_entity.type
_entity.pdbx_description
1 polymer ?
#
loop_
_entity_poly.entity_id
_entity_poly.type
_entity_poly.pdbx_seq_one_letter_code
_entity_poly.pdbx_strand_id
1 'polypeptide(L)'
;PLNLSAAWNPKGIAIAAEVTGKQHPAVSNIERPDETDALQIWINTRNTTTIHRANRLCHHFCLLPNGGGDDGLEPVVRQIPIARAAEDAPIFQPDAFRSRSERTKHGYKIEAWLPSECLNGFDSAESSQLAFYAMLRDSELGDHCLTVNSAFPFASDPSLWQTLDLLDV
;
A
#
# COMPACT_ATOMS: atom_id res chain seq x y z
N PRO A 1 -13.33 10.62 3.22
CA PRO A 1 -12.32 11.36 2.46
C PRO A 1 -11.36 10.48 1.65
N LEU A 2 -11.44 9.16 1.77
CA LEU A 2 -10.63 8.22 0.99
C LEU A 2 -11.53 7.34 0.13
N ASN A 3 -11.30 7.35 -1.18
CA ASN A 3 -11.87 6.41 -2.14
C ASN A 3 -10.73 5.57 -2.70
N LEU A 4 -10.80 4.25 -2.50
CA LEU A 4 -9.74 3.31 -2.84
C LEU A 4 -10.27 2.24 -3.79
N SER A 5 -9.54 1.98 -4.85
CA SER A 5 -9.83 0.89 -5.78
C SER A 5 -8.56 0.12 -6.14
N ALA A 6 -8.74 -1.14 -6.49
CA ALA A 6 -7.68 -2.01 -6.94
C ALA A 6 -8.11 -2.79 -8.18
N ALA A 7 -7.17 -3.04 -9.06
CA ALA A 7 -7.34 -3.88 -10.24
C ALA A 7 -6.11 -4.78 -10.39
N TRP A 8 -6.28 -5.88 -11.09
CA TRP A 8 -5.21 -6.86 -11.25
C TRP A 8 -5.19 -7.46 -12.65
N ASN A 9 -4.05 -7.95 -13.00
CA ASN A 9 -3.87 -8.93 -14.07
C ASN A 9 -2.69 -9.85 -13.68
N PRO A 10 -2.35 -10.89 -14.46
CA PRO A 10 -1.23 -11.79 -14.11
C PRO A 10 0.12 -11.10 -13.95
N LYS A 11 0.27 -9.86 -14.43
CA LYS A 11 1.52 -9.09 -14.35
C LYS A 11 1.62 -8.21 -13.11
N GLY A 12 0.56 -8.07 -12.32
CA GLY A 12 0.61 -7.28 -11.10
C GLY A 12 -0.73 -6.71 -10.65
N ILE A 13 -0.64 -5.77 -9.72
CA ILE A 13 -1.78 -5.11 -9.09
C ILE A 13 -1.64 -3.60 -9.25
N ALA A 14 -2.72 -2.97 -9.68
CA ALA A 14 -2.86 -1.52 -9.70
C ALA A 14 -3.67 -1.06 -8.49
N ILE A 15 -3.21 -0.01 -7.85
CA ILE A 15 -3.90 0.66 -6.75
C ILE A 15 -4.20 2.08 -7.20
N ALA A 16 -5.43 2.54 -6.99
CA ALA A 16 -5.83 3.93 -7.24
C ALA A 16 -6.59 4.46 -6.03
N ALA A 17 -6.24 5.67 -5.63
CA ALA A 17 -6.89 6.32 -4.49
C ALA A 17 -7.13 7.80 -4.77
N GLU A 18 -8.24 8.30 -4.23
CA GLU A 18 -8.55 9.72 -4.18
C GLU A 18 -8.74 10.13 -2.74
N VAL A 19 -8.00 11.12 -2.31
CA VAL A 19 -8.07 11.72 -0.98
C VAL A 19 -8.70 13.09 -1.10
N THR A 20 -9.76 13.34 -0.32
CA THR A 20 -10.49 14.61 -0.31
C THR A 20 -10.62 15.16 1.11
N GLY A 21 -11.02 16.43 1.23
CA GLY A 21 -11.21 17.09 2.52
C GLY A 21 -9.99 17.82 3.04
N LYS A 22 -8.93 17.94 2.24
CA LYS A 22 -7.71 18.67 2.61
C LYS A 22 -7.78 20.14 2.22
N GLN A 23 -7.16 20.98 3.03
CA GLN A 23 -6.92 22.39 2.74
C GLN A 23 -5.47 22.67 2.35
N HIS A 24 -4.55 21.78 2.72
CA HIS A 24 -3.11 21.91 2.48
C HIS A 24 -2.58 20.74 1.65
N PRO A 25 -1.50 20.94 0.89
CA PRO A 25 -0.84 19.84 0.18
C PRO A 25 -0.40 18.73 1.13
N ALA A 26 -0.31 17.51 0.61
CA ALA A 26 0.31 16.41 1.33
C ALA A 26 1.79 16.71 1.61
N VAL A 27 2.28 16.26 2.76
CA VAL A 27 3.68 16.39 3.18
C VAL A 27 4.26 15.01 3.37
N SER A 28 5.02 14.56 2.37
CA SER A 28 5.63 13.24 2.37
C SER A 28 7.14 13.32 2.48
N ASN A 29 7.74 12.33 3.13
CA ASN A 29 9.19 12.21 3.27
C ASN A 29 9.60 10.78 2.87
N ILE A 30 10.37 10.67 1.81
CA ILE A 30 10.82 9.39 1.25
C ILE A 30 11.67 8.58 2.24
N GLU A 31 12.39 9.24 3.14
CA GLU A 31 13.20 8.57 4.16
C GLU A 31 12.37 8.02 5.34
N ARG A 32 11.15 8.51 5.50
CA ARG A 32 10.23 8.13 6.58
C ARG A 32 8.83 7.89 6.01
N PRO A 33 8.71 6.92 5.08
CA PRO A 33 7.50 6.79 4.27
C PRO A 33 6.26 6.38 5.08
N ASP A 34 6.43 5.64 6.15
CA ASP A 34 5.34 5.17 7.02
C ASP A 34 4.99 6.14 8.15
N GLU A 35 5.72 7.23 8.29
CA GLU A 35 5.49 8.25 9.32
C GLU A 35 4.93 9.56 8.77
N THR A 36 4.83 9.68 7.45
CA THR A 36 4.40 10.91 6.75
C THR A 36 3.13 10.68 5.95
N ASP A 37 2.68 11.70 5.21
CA ASP A 37 1.46 11.60 4.41
C ASP A 37 1.64 10.54 3.32
N ALA A 38 0.92 9.45 3.43
CA ALA A 38 1.00 8.32 2.51
C ALA A 38 -0.23 7.43 2.60
N LEU A 39 -0.55 6.77 1.49
CA LEU A 39 -1.42 5.61 1.50
C LEU A 39 -0.55 4.37 1.73
N GLN A 40 -0.81 3.66 2.80
CA GLN A 40 -0.08 2.45 3.14
C GLN A 40 -0.91 1.22 2.79
N ILE A 41 -0.28 0.27 2.12
CA ILE A 41 -0.92 -0.95 1.60
C ILE A 41 -0.14 -2.16 2.12
N TRP A 42 -0.85 -3.13 2.67
CA TRP A 42 -0.31 -4.44 3.04
C TRP A 42 -0.95 -5.51 2.20
N ILE A 43 -0.14 -6.39 1.64
CA ILE A 43 -0.59 -7.49 0.79
C ILE A 43 0.10 -8.79 1.24
N ASN A 44 -0.70 -9.81 1.55
CA ASN A 44 -0.23 -11.19 1.60
C ASN A 44 -0.70 -11.87 0.31
N THR A 45 0.24 -12.38 -0.47
CA THR A 45 -0.06 -13.00 -1.78
C THR A 45 -0.78 -14.36 -1.66
N ARG A 46 -0.97 -14.84 -0.42
CA ARG A 46 -1.85 -15.94 -0.08
C ARG A 46 -2.83 -15.48 1.00
N ASN A 47 -4.08 -15.88 0.87
CA ASN A 47 -5.12 -15.52 1.84
C ASN A 47 -5.03 -16.42 3.09
N THR A 48 -3.97 -16.25 3.86
CA THR A 48 -3.71 -17.03 5.07
C THR A 48 -4.19 -16.23 6.28
N THR A 49 -5.33 -16.60 6.85
CA THR A 49 -5.96 -15.86 7.96
C THR A 49 -5.50 -16.31 9.35
N THR A 50 -4.68 -17.36 9.43
CA THR A 50 -4.25 -17.98 10.69
C THR A 50 -2.87 -17.57 11.17
N ILE A 51 -2.10 -16.84 10.34
CA ILE A 51 -0.76 -16.38 10.73
C ILE A 51 -0.85 -15.03 11.43
N HIS A 52 -0.15 -14.89 12.55
CA HIS A 52 -0.09 -13.64 13.34
C HIS A 52 1.24 -12.89 13.17
N ARG A 53 2.16 -13.44 12.43
CA ARG A 53 3.42 -12.79 12.03
C ARG A 53 3.56 -12.85 10.52
N ALA A 54 4.04 -11.78 9.95
CA ALA A 54 4.32 -11.73 8.52
C ALA A 54 5.39 -12.75 8.13
N ASN A 55 5.27 -13.26 6.93
CA ASN A 55 6.24 -14.13 6.29
C ASN A 55 6.68 -13.50 4.96
N ARG A 56 7.50 -14.23 4.19
CA ARG A 56 8.03 -13.75 2.92
C ARG A 56 6.98 -13.49 1.82
N LEU A 57 5.71 -13.82 2.07
CA LEU A 57 4.60 -13.56 1.16
C LEU A 57 3.84 -12.27 1.54
N CYS A 58 4.25 -11.60 2.61
CA CYS A 58 3.64 -10.39 3.13
C CYS A 58 4.48 -9.17 2.77
N HIS A 59 3.83 -8.12 2.29
CA HIS A 59 4.46 -6.92 1.75
C HIS A 59 3.83 -5.68 2.35
N HIS A 60 4.64 -4.65 2.57
CA HIS A 60 4.17 -3.32 3.00
C HIS A 60 4.68 -2.28 2.02
N PHE A 61 3.76 -1.59 1.36
CA PHE A 61 4.05 -0.52 0.42
C PHE A 61 3.50 0.80 0.93
N CYS A 62 4.30 1.84 0.82
CA CYS A 62 3.88 3.21 1.11
C CYS A 62 3.82 3.97 -0.22
N LEU A 63 2.63 4.45 -0.56
CA LEU A 63 2.38 5.26 -1.75
C LEU A 63 2.39 6.72 -1.33
N LEU A 64 3.46 7.42 -1.68
CA LEU A 64 3.65 8.82 -1.33
C LEU A 64 3.21 9.71 -2.50
N PRO A 65 2.28 10.66 -2.29
CA PRO A 65 1.85 11.55 -3.36
C PRO A 65 2.92 12.53 -3.83
N ASN A 66 3.95 12.77 -3.02
CA ASN A 66 5.13 13.58 -3.37
C ASN A 66 6.34 13.10 -2.57
N GLY A 67 7.42 13.87 -2.58
CA GLY A 67 8.67 13.55 -1.89
C GLY A 67 9.73 12.94 -2.78
N GLY A 68 9.39 12.54 -4.00
CA GLY A 68 10.33 12.00 -4.98
C GLY A 68 10.84 13.04 -5.99
N GLY A 69 11.78 12.59 -6.82
CA GLY A 69 12.42 13.44 -7.81
C GLY A 69 13.36 14.49 -7.20
N ASP A 70 13.98 15.28 -8.07
CA ASP A 70 14.94 16.31 -7.64
C ASP A 70 14.26 17.47 -6.91
N ASP A 71 13.00 17.74 -7.24
CA ASP A 71 12.21 18.84 -6.66
C ASP A 71 11.31 18.42 -5.47
N GLY A 72 11.26 17.11 -5.17
CA GLY A 72 10.40 16.59 -4.11
C GLY A 72 8.91 16.58 -4.44
N LEU A 73 8.54 16.78 -5.71
CA LEU A 73 7.14 16.85 -6.14
C LEU A 73 6.62 15.57 -6.79
N GLU A 74 7.50 14.64 -7.11
CA GLU A 74 7.11 13.39 -7.77
C GLU A 74 6.59 12.36 -6.78
N PRO A 75 5.58 11.55 -7.17
CA PRO A 75 5.12 10.45 -6.34
C PRO A 75 6.19 9.36 -6.24
N VAL A 76 6.14 8.59 -5.16
CA VAL A 76 7.07 7.49 -4.90
C VAL A 76 6.33 6.34 -4.28
N VAL A 77 6.67 5.12 -4.67
CA VAL A 77 6.32 3.90 -3.94
C VAL A 77 7.55 3.40 -3.19
N ARG A 78 7.44 3.28 -1.88
CA ARG A 78 8.47 2.69 -1.03
C ARG A 78 7.95 1.38 -0.45
N GLN A 79 8.68 0.29 -0.69
CA GLN A 79 8.46 -0.95 0.02
C GLN A 79 9.34 -0.96 1.27
N ILE A 80 8.75 -1.30 2.41
CA ILE A 80 9.49 -1.40 3.68
C ILE A 80 9.23 -2.74 4.36
N PRO A 81 10.17 -3.21 5.20
CA PRO A 81 9.99 -4.45 5.95
C PRO A 81 8.82 -4.33 6.94
N ILE A 82 8.18 -5.46 7.22
CA ILE A 82 7.14 -5.55 8.23
C ILE A 82 7.80 -5.90 9.57
N ALA A 83 7.47 -5.16 10.61
CA ALA A 83 8.00 -5.40 11.94
C ALA A 83 7.63 -6.79 12.46
N ARG A 84 8.55 -7.45 13.15
CA ARG A 84 8.39 -8.77 13.77
C ARG A 84 8.08 -9.90 12.78
N ALA A 85 8.39 -9.73 11.51
CA ALA A 85 8.20 -10.78 10.52
C ALA A 85 9.02 -12.02 10.87
N ALA A 86 8.47 -13.20 10.63
CA ALA A 86 9.20 -14.45 10.75
C ALA A 86 10.24 -14.58 9.64
N GLU A 87 9.88 -14.13 8.44
CA GLU A 87 10.76 -13.98 7.28
C GLU A 87 10.36 -12.71 6.53
N ASP A 88 11.33 -11.98 5.98
CA ASP A 88 11.06 -10.80 5.17
C ASP A 88 10.85 -11.19 3.71
N ALA A 89 9.88 -10.53 3.05
CA ALA A 89 9.79 -10.55 1.60
C ALA A 89 11.00 -9.80 1.01
N PRO A 90 11.44 -10.16 -0.21
CA PRO A 90 12.43 -9.35 -0.91
C PRO A 90 11.96 -7.90 -1.04
N ILE A 91 12.85 -6.96 -0.74
CA ILE A 91 12.57 -5.52 -0.81
C ILE A 91 13.07 -4.98 -2.13
N PHE A 92 12.17 -4.35 -2.89
CA PHE A 92 12.49 -3.71 -4.16
C PHE A 92 12.63 -2.20 -3.98
N GLN A 93 13.51 -1.58 -4.78
CA GLN A 93 13.72 -0.15 -4.75
C GLN A 93 12.58 0.60 -5.46
N PRO A 94 12.41 1.90 -5.23
CA PRO A 94 11.30 2.68 -5.82
C PRO A 94 11.23 2.62 -7.35
N ASP A 95 12.34 2.48 -8.06
CA ASP A 95 12.40 2.40 -9.52
C ASP A 95 11.75 1.13 -10.10
N ALA A 96 11.51 0.11 -9.26
CA ALA A 96 10.77 -1.09 -9.66
C ALA A 96 9.27 -0.85 -9.81
N PHE A 97 8.75 0.24 -9.27
CA PHE A 97 7.34 0.58 -9.27
C PHE A 97 7.05 1.76 -10.18
N ARG A 98 5.83 1.85 -10.67
CA ARG A 98 5.33 3.02 -11.39
C ARG A 98 4.27 3.69 -10.55
N SER A 99 4.30 5.01 -10.50
CA SER A 99 3.29 5.78 -9.78
C SER A 99 3.02 7.10 -10.47
N ARG A 100 1.83 7.61 -10.25
CA ARG A 100 1.38 8.91 -10.74
C ARG A 100 0.54 9.56 -9.66
N SER A 101 0.71 10.85 -9.47
CA SER A 101 -0.14 11.62 -8.59
C SER A 101 -0.59 12.92 -9.24
N GLU A 102 -1.74 13.40 -8.82
CA GLU A 102 -2.32 14.65 -9.26
C GLU A 102 -2.87 15.40 -8.05
N ARG A 103 -2.43 16.63 -7.86
CA ARG A 103 -3.00 17.49 -6.83
C ARG A 103 -4.37 17.98 -7.30
N THR A 104 -5.37 17.84 -6.45
CA THR A 104 -6.73 18.37 -6.68
C THR A 104 -6.98 19.59 -5.78
N LYS A 105 -8.10 20.25 -5.97
CA LYS A 105 -8.48 21.42 -5.16
C LYS A 105 -8.54 21.08 -3.65
N HIS A 106 -9.00 19.89 -3.31
CA HIS A 106 -9.25 19.49 -1.92
C HIS A 106 -8.52 18.20 -1.52
N GLY A 107 -7.41 17.89 -2.17
CA GLY A 107 -6.64 16.70 -1.87
C GLY A 107 -5.73 16.26 -3.00
N TYR A 108 -5.75 14.98 -3.29
CA TYR A 108 -4.93 14.41 -4.37
C TYR A 108 -5.50 13.08 -4.85
N LYS A 109 -5.06 12.70 -6.05
CA LYS A 109 -5.22 11.35 -6.59
C LYS A 109 -3.86 10.71 -6.69
N ILE A 110 -3.76 9.42 -6.39
CA ILE A 110 -2.54 8.65 -6.56
C ILE A 110 -2.86 7.29 -7.18
N GLU A 111 -2.02 6.88 -8.11
CA GLU A 111 -2.07 5.56 -8.72
C GLU A 111 -0.69 4.93 -8.64
N ALA A 112 -0.67 3.62 -8.39
CA ALA A 112 0.56 2.85 -8.36
C ALA A 112 0.37 1.51 -9.05
N TRP A 113 1.43 1.05 -9.71
CA TRP A 113 1.53 -0.29 -10.28
C TRP A 113 2.56 -1.09 -9.50
N LEU A 114 2.10 -2.23 -8.97
CA LEU A 114 2.93 -3.19 -8.23
C LEU A 114 3.15 -4.40 -9.12
N PRO A 115 4.31 -4.54 -9.78
CA PRO A 115 4.59 -5.66 -10.65
C PRO A 115 4.56 -7.00 -9.90
N SER A 116 4.12 -8.07 -10.57
CA SER A 116 4.09 -9.41 -9.97
C SER A 116 5.45 -9.88 -9.47
N GLU A 117 6.53 -9.46 -10.10
CA GLU A 117 7.89 -9.76 -9.66
C GLU A 117 8.24 -9.13 -8.30
N CYS A 118 7.56 -8.03 -7.94
CA CYS A 118 7.71 -7.35 -6.65
C CYS A 118 6.73 -7.86 -5.58
N LEU A 119 5.82 -8.75 -5.96
CA LEU A 119 4.84 -9.39 -5.10
C LEU A 119 5.22 -10.86 -4.94
N ASN A 120 6.16 -11.13 -4.05
CA ASN A 120 6.69 -12.48 -3.86
C ASN A 120 5.56 -13.50 -3.64
N GLY A 121 5.54 -14.54 -4.45
CA GLY A 121 4.52 -15.58 -4.40
C GLY A 121 3.21 -15.24 -5.12
N PHE A 122 3.09 -14.06 -5.75
CA PHE A 122 1.91 -13.72 -6.53
C PHE A 122 1.78 -14.62 -7.76
N ASP A 123 0.71 -15.40 -7.79
CA ASP A 123 0.36 -16.27 -8.90
C ASP A 123 -1.17 -16.37 -9.00
N SER A 124 -1.74 -15.58 -9.89
CA SER A 124 -3.19 -15.49 -10.06
C SER A 124 -3.83 -16.79 -10.58
N ALA A 125 -3.03 -17.68 -11.20
CA ALA A 125 -3.49 -18.99 -11.64
C ALA A 125 -3.62 -19.98 -10.47
N GLU A 126 -2.76 -19.88 -9.46
CA GLU A 126 -2.78 -20.75 -8.29
C GLU A 126 -3.67 -20.22 -7.16
N SER A 127 -3.73 -18.91 -6.98
CA SER A 127 -4.48 -18.28 -5.90
C SER A 127 -5.34 -17.14 -6.41
N SER A 128 -6.65 -17.29 -6.28
CA SER A 128 -7.63 -16.26 -6.64
C SER A 128 -7.95 -15.29 -5.51
N GLN A 129 -7.29 -15.44 -4.36
CA GLN A 129 -7.52 -14.61 -3.18
C GLN A 129 -6.20 -14.11 -2.62
N LEU A 130 -6.21 -12.87 -2.17
CA LEU A 130 -5.13 -12.23 -1.41
C LEU A 130 -5.65 -11.80 -0.05
N ALA A 131 -4.75 -11.57 0.90
CA ALA A 131 -5.08 -10.75 2.06
C ALA A 131 -4.59 -9.33 1.81
N PHE A 132 -5.42 -8.35 2.19
CA PHE A 132 -5.21 -6.95 1.85
C PHE A 132 -5.61 -6.05 3.02
N TYR A 133 -4.80 -5.04 3.28
CA TYR A 133 -5.14 -3.99 4.22
C TYR A 133 -4.63 -2.63 3.71
N ALA A 134 -5.33 -1.58 4.09
CA ALA A 134 -4.96 -0.22 3.69
C ALA A 134 -5.19 0.76 4.84
N MET A 135 -4.30 1.75 4.94
CA MET A 135 -4.42 2.87 5.86
C MET A 135 -3.93 4.14 5.17
N LEU A 136 -4.76 5.17 5.18
CA LEU A 136 -4.29 6.52 4.88
C LEU A 136 -3.70 7.13 6.14
N ARG A 137 -2.45 7.58 6.08
CA ARG A 137 -1.86 8.47 7.08
C ARG A 137 -1.76 9.86 6.49
N ASP A 138 -2.31 10.84 7.20
CA ASP A 138 -2.32 12.22 6.73
C ASP A 138 -2.21 13.18 7.91
N SER A 139 -1.29 14.14 7.80
CA SER A 139 -1.00 15.10 8.86
C SER A 139 -2.17 16.05 9.15
N GLU A 140 -3.04 16.28 8.17
CA GLU A 140 -4.22 17.13 8.30
C GLU A 140 -5.48 16.34 8.68
N LEU A 141 -5.69 15.19 8.03
CA LEU A 141 -6.91 14.39 8.17
C LEU A 141 -6.82 13.30 9.25
N GLY A 142 -5.62 12.98 9.73
CA GLY A 142 -5.37 11.86 10.63
C GLY A 142 -5.28 10.52 9.89
N ASP A 143 -5.34 9.44 10.65
CA ASP A 143 -5.27 8.08 10.13
C ASP A 143 -6.67 7.56 9.79
N HIS A 144 -6.82 7.03 8.58
CA HIS A 144 -8.05 6.38 8.12
C HIS A 144 -7.74 4.93 7.75
N CYS A 145 -8.29 4.01 8.52
CA CYS A 145 -8.04 2.57 8.39
C CYS A 145 -9.17 1.88 7.63
N LEU A 146 -8.83 0.82 6.90
CA LEU A 146 -9.79 0.04 6.12
C LEU A 146 -10.87 -0.57 7.02
N THR A 147 -10.45 -1.21 8.12
CA THR A 147 -11.37 -1.84 9.09
C THR A 147 -10.93 -1.54 10.52
N VAL A 148 -10.01 -2.32 11.09
CA VAL A 148 -9.51 -2.12 12.45
C VAL A 148 -8.56 -0.93 12.50
N ASN A 149 -8.61 -0.18 13.59
CA ASN A 149 -7.73 0.97 13.81
C ASN A 149 -6.43 0.56 14.54
N SER A 150 -5.62 1.57 14.88
CA SER A 150 -4.31 1.37 15.53
C SER A 150 -4.36 0.73 16.94
N ALA A 151 -5.54 0.52 17.51
CA ALA A 151 -5.70 -0.30 18.72
C ALA A 151 -5.39 -1.78 18.47
N PHE A 152 -5.40 -2.20 17.20
CA PHE A 152 -5.05 -3.55 16.77
C PHE A 152 -3.75 -3.51 15.95
N PRO A 153 -2.85 -4.50 16.10
CA PRO A 153 -1.53 -4.48 15.45
C PRO A 153 -1.60 -4.92 13.97
N PHE A 154 -2.47 -4.32 13.16
CA PHE A 154 -2.65 -4.70 11.75
C PHE A 154 -1.36 -4.58 10.94
N ALA A 155 -0.48 -3.62 11.27
CA ALA A 155 0.77 -3.40 10.53
C ALA A 155 1.74 -4.58 10.62
N SER A 156 1.61 -5.43 11.64
CA SER A 156 2.48 -6.59 11.85
C SER A 156 1.75 -7.94 11.92
N ASP A 157 0.42 -7.92 11.95
CA ASP A 157 -0.40 -9.13 12.09
C ASP A 157 -1.30 -9.35 10.88
N PRO A 158 -0.89 -10.23 9.93
CA PRO A 158 -1.66 -10.48 8.70
C PRO A 158 -3.03 -11.10 8.93
N SER A 159 -3.31 -11.69 10.08
CA SER A 159 -4.64 -12.25 10.39
C SER A 159 -5.74 -11.18 10.45
N LEU A 160 -5.35 -9.92 10.60
CA LEU A 160 -6.26 -8.78 10.64
C LEU A 160 -6.57 -8.19 9.26
N TRP A 161 -5.90 -8.68 8.21
CA TRP A 161 -6.11 -8.18 6.85
C TRP A 161 -7.34 -8.83 6.22
N GLN A 162 -7.94 -8.11 5.27
CA GLN A 162 -9.18 -8.55 4.63
C GLN A 162 -8.89 -9.44 3.42
N THR A 163 -9.81 -10.32 3.11
CA THR A 163 -9.77 -11.10 1.87
C THR A 163 -10.12 -10.21 0.68
N LEU A 164 -9.28 -10.25 -0.35
CA LEU A 164 -9.52 -9.61 -1.64
C LEU A 164 -9.62 -10.71 -2.71
N ASP A 165 -10.77 -10.80 -3.35
CA ASP A 165 -10.98 -11.76 -4.44
C ASP A 165 -10.48 -11.18 -5.77
N LEU A 166 -9.71 -11.97 -6.51
CA LEU A 166 -9.26 -11.63 -7.85
C LEU A 166 -10.35 -12.07 -8.85
N LEU A 167 -11.20 -11.14 -9.23
CA LEU A 167 -12.31 -11.41 -10.13
C LEU A 167 -11.90 -11.15 -11.58
N ASP A 168 -12.22 -12.08 -12.46
CA ASP A 168 -12.13 -11.87 -13.90
C ASP A 168 -13.30 -10.99 -14.35
N VAL A 169 -12.98 -10.02 -15.17
CA VAL A 169 -13.97 -9.07 -15.70
C VAL A 169 -14.27 -9.37 -17.16
#